data_306b1d7ae09afec8da6bd1b7ab880e94
#
_entry.id   306b1d7ae09afec8da6bd1b7ab880e94
#
_cell.length_a   1.000
_cell.length_b   1.000
_cell.length_c   1.000
_cell.angle_alpha   90.00
_cell.angle_beta   90.00
_cell.angle_gamma   90.00
#
_symmetry.space_group_name_H-M   'P 1'
#
loop_
_entity.id
_entity.type
_entity.pdbx_description
1 polymer ?
#
loop_
_entity_poly.entity_id
_entity_poly.type
_entity_poly.pdbx_seq_one_letter_code
_entity_poly.pdbx_strand_id
1 'polypeptide(L)'
;MIRIPTAPTTTLADSALGRRIAALALPALGVLAAEPLYLLFDTAVVGRLGAVSLAGLAIGGLVVAVVSSQLTFLSYGTTARAARFYGAGDRAVAVREGVAATWLAVGLGVLAVAGVQAAAEPVVRVLAGPGDGIVQAALDWLRIAILAAPAILISMAGNGWMRGVQDTVRPLRYVLTGFGVSALLCPLLVYGWLGLPRWGLAGSATANVVGQWLAALMFCRALRAEGVPLRPDFTVLRGQVVMGRDLFVRTLAFHACFISAAAVAARFGAVALAAHQVVLQLWTFLALVLDSLAIAAQSLVGAALGSDDTRHARGVAGRVTLYSTVTGVALAAVLAAGAAVLPHVFTNDRGVLSAMVVPWWFLVAQMPVAGVVFALDGVLMGAGDAAFMRTATVVSAVFGFLPLTWLSLAFGWGLAGIWSGLSVFLLLRLVLGVWRVHSGRWAVPGTH
;
A
#
# COMPACT_ATOMS: atom_id res chain seq x y z
N MET A 1 -48.19 31.13 -11.77
CA MET A 1 -47.31 30.40 -12.73
C MET A 1 -45.90 30.35 -12.16
N ILE A 2 -45.60 29.30 -11.41
CA ILE A 2 -44.29 29.08 -10.76
C ILE A 2 -43.42 28.30 -11.75
N ARG A 3 -42.39 28.93 -12.28
CA ARG A 3 -41.36 28.27 -13.11
C ARG A 3 -40.51 27.39 -12.22
N ILE A 4 -40.63 26.09 -12.37
CA ILE A 4 -39.71 25.09 -11.83
C ILE A 4 -38.40 25.20 -12.66
N PRO A 5 -37.25 25.42 -12.07
CA PRO A 5 -35.99 25.39 -12.81
C PRO A 5 -35.66 23.93 -13.16
N THR A 6 -35.63 23.65 -14.45
CA THR A 6 -35.16 22.37 -15.00
C THR A 6 -33.66 22.20 -14.72
N ALA A 7 -33.31 21.17 -13.97
CA ALA A 7 -31.95 20.73 -13.76
C ALA A 7 -31.47 19.85 -14.93
N PRO A 8 -30.49 20.34 -15.75
CA PRO A 8 -29.65 19.41 -16.48
C PRO A 8 -28.11 19.64 -16.35
N THR A 9 -27.66 20.57 -15.51
CA THR A 9 -26.20 20.87 -15.39
C THR A 9 -25.45 19.97 -14.41
N THR A 10 -26.11 19.32 -13.46
CA THR A 10 -25.50 18.44 -12.45
C THR A 10 -25.01 17.12 -13.03
N THR A 11 -25.72 16.50 -13.96
CA THR A 11 -25.38 15.18 -14.49
C THR A 11 -24.12 15.16 -15.38
N LEU A 12 -23.86 16.21 -16.16
CA LEU A 12 -22.66 16.31 -17.00
C LEU A 12 -21.40 16.58 -16.17
N ALA A 13 -21.49 17.46 -15.17
CA ALA A 13 -20.39 17.72 -14.23
C ALA A 13 -20.06 16.46 -13.39
N ASP A 14 -21.08 15.72 -13.00
CA ASP A 14 -20.97 14.48 -12.26
C ASP A 14 -20.29 13.36 -13.07
N SER A 15 -20.64 13.22 -14.35
CA SER A 15 -20.02 12.24 -15.25
C SER A 15 -18.57 12.59 -15.57
N ALA A 16 -18.22 13.87 -15.62
CA ALA A 16 -16.86 14.33 -15.82
C ALA A 16 -15.97 14.04 -14.60
N LEU A 17 -16.49 14.26 -13.39
CA LEU A 17 -15.77 13.93 -12.15
C LEU A 17 -15.57 12.41 -12.00
N GLY A 18 -16.60 11.61 -12.31
CA GLY A 18 -16.48 10.15 -12.29
C GLY A 18 -15.41 9.62 -13.24
N ARG A 19 -15.36 10.14 -14.47
CA ARG A 19 -14.29 9.80 -15.43
C ARG A 19 -12.91 10.20 -14.93
N ARG A 20 -12.79 11.35 -14.26
CA ARG A 20 -11.52 11.82 -13.70
C ARG A 20 -11.05 10.94 -12.54
N ILE A 21 -11.96 10.53 -11.65
CA ILE A 21 -11.68 9.58 -10.57
C ILE A 21 -11.18 8.25 -11.17
N ALA A 22 -11.89 7.69 -12.14
CA ALA A 22 -11.49 6.44 -12.80
C ALA A 22 -10.15 6.56 -13.52
N ALA A 23 -9.90 7.68 -14.23
CA ALA A 23 -8.65 7.94 -14.92
C ALA A 23 -7.42 8.03 -13.98
N LEU A 24 -7.62 8.40 -12.72
CA LEU A 24 -6.58 8.40 -11.70
C LEU A 24 -6.48 7.04 -10.97
N ALA A 25 -7.62 6.43 -10.65
CA ALA A 25 -7.66 5.19 -9.87
C ALA A 25 -7.18 3.96 -10.65
N LEU A 26 -7.57 3.79 -11.93
CA LEU A 26 -7.21 2.61 -12.70
C LEU A 26 -5.70 2.46 -12.93
N PRO A 27 -4.95 3.52 -13.35
CA PRO A 27 -3.50 3.41 -13.43
C PRO A 27 -2.84 3.24 -12.04
N ALA A 28 -3.39 3.86 -10.99
CA ALA A 28 -2.90 3.68 -9.63
C ALA A 28 -3.07 2.22 -9.16
N LEU A 29 -4.20 1.57 -9.47
CA LEU A 29 -4.39 0.14 -9.23
C LEU A 29 -3.33 -0.71 -9.94
N GLY A 30 -3.03 -0.39 -11.21
CA GLY A 30 -1.97 -1.07 -11.95
C GLY A 30 -0.60 -0.95 -11.27
N VAL A 31 -0.27 0.22 -10.73
CA VAL A 31 0.97 0.41 -9.94
C VAL A 31 0.96 -0.44 -8.68
N LEU A 32 -0.15 -0.43 -7.93
CA LEU A 32 -0.29 -1.19 -6.67
C LEU A 32 -0.26 -2.70 -6.90
N ALA A 33 -0.83 -3.19 -8.00
CA ALA A 33 -0.88 -4.62 -8.32
C ALA A 33 0.43 -5.15 -8.93
N ALA A 34 1.28 -4.28 -9.48
CA ALA A 34 2.49 -4.70 -10.20
C ALA A 34 3.47 -5.48 -9.31
N GLU A 35 3.70 -5.01 -8.08
CA GLU A 35 4.62 -5.66 -7.13
C GLU A 35 4.10 -7.05 -6.69
N PRO A 36 2.86 -7.23 -6.19
CA PRO A 36 2.34 -8.56 -5.86
C PRO A 36 2.36 -9.54 -7.03
N LEU A 37 2.04 -9.08 -8.24
CA LEU A 37 2.10 -9.93 -9.44
C LEU A 37 3.53 -10.36 -9.77
N TYR A 38 4.49 -9.44 -9.66
CA TYR A 38 5.90 -9.77 -9.84
C TYR A 38 6.39 -10.77 -8.78
N LEU A 39 6.03 -10.59 -7.51
CA LEU A 39 6.41 -11.49 -6.43
C LEU A 39 5.86 -12.91 -6.64
N LEU A 40 4.63 -13.05 -7.13
CA LEU A 40 4.08 -14.36 -7.52
C LEU A 40 4.89 -15.00 -8.65
N PHE A 41 5.26 -14.23 -9.67
CA PHE A 41 6.09 -14.71 -10.77
C PHE A 41 7.48 -15.14 -10.27
N ASP A 42 8.15 -14.30 -9.49
CA ASP A 42 9.48 -14.58 -8.91
C ASP A 42 9.45 -15.85 -8.04
N THR A 43 8.41 -15.99 -7.19
CA THR A 43 8.18 -17.18 -6.39
C THR A 43 8.03 -18.44 -7.25
N ALA A 44 7.33 -18.35 -8.37
CA ALA A 44 7.15 -19.48 -9.30
C ALA A 44 8.47 -19.86 -10.00
N VAL A 45 9.31 -18.88 -10.35
CA VAL A 45 10.63 -19.13 -10.94
C VAL A 45 11.58 -19.74 -9.93
N VAL A 46 11.70 -19.12 -8.73
CA VAL A 46 12.61 -19.59 -7.67
C VAL A 46 12.16 -20.93 -7.08
N GLY A 47 10.84 -21.17 -7.01
CA GLY A 47 10.29 -22.43 -6.50
C GLY A 47 10.80 -23.66 -7.23
N ARG A 48 11.17 -23.54 -8.51
CA ARG A 48 11.77 -24.61 -9.29
C ARG A 48 13.24 -24.93 -8.94
N LEU A 49 13.91 -24.05 -8.15
CA LEU A 49 15.25 -24.31 -7.62
C LEU A 49 15.22 -25.25 -6.40
N GLY A 50 14.07 -25.42 -5.76
CA GLY A 50 13.86 -26.28 -4.61
C GLY A 50 13.48 -25.51 -3.33
N ALA A 51 13.13 -26.30 -2.29
CA ALA A 51 12.53 -25.77 -1.06
C ALA A 51 13.46 -24.80 -0.29
N VAL A 52 14.77 -25.05 -0.27
CA VAL A 52 15.75 -24.19 0.45
C VAL A 52 15.80 -22.80 -0.18
N SER A 53 15.87 -22.71 -1.53
CA SER A 53 15.87 -21.45 -2.26
C SER A 53 14.57 -20.68 -2.05
N LEU A 54 13.43 -21.37 -2.07
CA LEU A 54 12.12 -20.79 -1.85
C LEU A 54 11.96 -20.25 -0.43
N ALA A 55 12.44 -20.99 0.58
CA ALA A 55 12.45 -20.54 1.97
C ALA A 55 13.38 -19.31 2.15
N GLY A 56 14.57 -19.32 1.50
CA GLY A 56 15.48 -18.18 1.48
C GLY A 56 14.85 -16.92 0.88
N LEU A 57 14.17 -17.05 -0.27
CA LEU A 57 13.40 -15.97 -0.89
C LEU A 57 12.30 -15.43 0.06
N ALA A 58 11.55 -16.32 0.70
CA ALA A 58 10.46 -15.92 1.59
C ALA A 58 10.97 -15.12 2.80
N ILE A 59 12.05 -15.55 3.44
CA ILE A 59 12.65 -14.86 4.61
C ILE A 59 13.28 -13.53 4.19
N GLY A 60 14.09 -13.54 3.13
CA GLY A 60 14.72 -12.32 2.62
C GLY A 60 13.68 -11.31 2.14
N GLY A 61 12.65 -11.77 1.42
CA GLY A 61 11.54 -10.97 0.94
C GLY A 61 10.73 -10.34 2.07
N LEU A 62 10.50 -11.07 3.16
CA LEU A 62 9.82 -10.53 4.36
C LEU A 62 10.58 -9.32 4.93
N VAL A 63 11.90 -9.41 5.06
CA VAL A 63 12.72 -8.30 5.57
C VAL A 63 12.62 -7.08 4.67
N VAL A 64 12.78 -7.25 3.35
CA VAL A 64 12.65 -6.14 2.38
C VAL A 64 11.23 -5.55 2.41
N ALA A 65 10.19 -6.38 2.47
CA ALA A 65 8.80 -5.94 2.52
C ALA A 65 8.51 -5.11 3.79
N VAL A 66 8.98 -5.54 4.96
CA VAL A 66 8.82 -4.78 6.22
C VAL A 66 9.51 -3.43 6.13
N VAL A 67 10.75 -3.37 5.64
CA VAL A 67 11.48 -2.10 5.48
C VAL A 67 10.76 -1.18 4.50
N SER A 68 10.34 -1.68 3.34
CA SER A 68 9.68 -0.89 2.31
C SER A 68 8.31 -0.37 2.78
N SER A 69 7.52 -1.22 3.45
CA SER A 69 6.19 -0.85 3.92
C SER A 69 6.20 0.26 4.98
N GLN A 70 7.21 0.30 5.85
CA GLN A 70 7.36 1.39 6.82
C GLN A 70 7.66 2.74 6.16
N LEU A 71 8.19 2.74 4.95
CA LEU A 71 8.61 3.94 4.23
C LEU A 71 7.60 4.39 3.16
N THR A 72 6.43 3.78 3.09
CA THR A 72 5.33 4.15 2.16
C THR A 72 4.84 5.59 2.36
N PHE A 73 5.10 6.18 3.53
CA PHE A 73 4.79 7.59 3.78
C PHE A 73 5.44 8.55 2.77
N LEU A 74 6.57 8.16 2.15
CA LEU A 74 7.19 8.94 1.08
C LEU A 74 6.23 9.15 -0.10
N SER A 75 5.47 8.14 -0.48
CA SER A 75 4.49 8.29 -1.55
C SER A 75 3.28 9.11 -1.10
N TYR A 76 2.64 8.73 -0.01
CA TYR A 76 1.40 9.38 0.45
C TYR A 76 1.63 10.82 0.91
N GLY A 77 2.68 11.08 1.69
CA GLY A 77 3.02 12.43 2.16
C GLY A 77 3.33 13.37 1.01
N THR A 78 4.14 12.93 0.05
CA THR A 78 4.48 13.72 -1.14
C THR A 78 3.26 13.99 -2.01
N THR A 79 2.36 13.01 -2.19
CA THR A 79 1.11 13.21 -2.96
C THR A 79 0.25 14.31 -2.36
N ALA A 80 0.03 14.30 -1.04
CA ALA A 80 -0.80 15.29 -0.36
C ALA A 80 -0.26 16.72 -0.55
N ARG A 81 1.04 16.91 -0.32
CA ARG A 81 1.68 18.21 -0.42
C ARG A 81 1.76 18.70 -1.87
N ALA A 82 2.20 17.85 -2.79
CA ALA A 82 2.28 18.20 -4.20
C ALA A 82 0.89 18.52 -4.79
N ALA A 83 -0.17 17.80 -4.39
CA ALA A 83 -1.52 18.07 -4.86
C ALA A 83 -2.03 19.47 -4.45
N ARG A 84 -1.71 19.93 -3.24
CA ARG A 84 -2.10 21.26 -2.77
C ARG A 84 -1.44 22.36 -3.59
N PHE A 85 -0.12 22.30 -3.80
CA PHE A 85 0.58 23.30 -4.63
C PHE A 85 0.13 23.23 -6.08
N TYR A 86 -0.12 22.05 -6.61
CA TYR A 86 -0.69 21.88 -7.95
C TYR A 86 -2.06 22.54 -8.09
N GLY A 87 -2.94 22.38 -7.09
CA GLY A 87 -4.24 23.03 -7.04
C GLY A 87 -4.18 24.54 -6.95
N ALA A 88 -3.17 25.09 -6.25
CA ALA A 88 -2.89 26.52 -6.20
C ALA A 88 -2.33 27.08 -7.51
N GLY A 89 -2.11 26.25 -8.54
CA GLY A 89 -1.54 26.66 -9.82
C GLY A 89 -0.01 26.69 -9.86
N ASP A 90 0.67 26.38 -8.76
CA ASP A 90 2.13 26.38 -8.66
C ASP A 90 2.71 24.97 -8.86
N ARG A 91 2.73 24.55 -10.14
CA ARG A 91 3.32 23.26 -10.54
C ARG A 91 4.79 23.14 -10.16
N ALA A 92 5.54 24.26 -10.21
CA ALA A 92 6.97 24.23 -9.92
C ALA A 92 7.22 23.86 -8.45
N VAL A 93 6.45 24.43 -7.52
CA VAL A 93 6.53 24.09 -6.10
C VAL A 93 6.04 22.66 -5.84
N ALA A 94 4.96 22.22 -6.51
CA ALA A 94 4.50 20.83 -6.43
C ALA A 94 5.61 19.83 -6.82
N VAL A 95 6.39 20.13 -7.86
CA VAL A 95 7.53 19.29 -8.28
C VAL A 95 8.70 19.36 -7.29
N ARG A 96 8.95 20.53 -6.64
CA ARG A 96 9.96 20.65 -5.57
C ARG A 96 9.68 19.73 -4.38
N GLU A 97 8.40 19.45 -4.06
CA GLU A 97 8.05 18.42 -3.09
C GLU A 97 8.57 17.04 -3.52
N GLY A 98 8.49 16.72 -4.81
CA GLY A 98 9.09 15.51 -5.39
C GLY A 98 10.63 15.49 -5.30
N VAL A 99 11.29 16.64 -5.49
CA VAL A 99 12.75 16.74 -5.31
C VAL A 99 13.14 16.45 -3.87
N ALA A 100 12.47 17.09 -2.91
CA ALA A 100 12.73 16.87 -1.48
C ALA A 100 12.48 15.42 -1.06
N ALA A 101 11.36 14.83 -1.52
CA ALA A 101 11.05 13.41 -1.28
C ALA A 101 12.10 12.48 -1.87
N THR A 102 12.64 12.79 -3.06
CA THR A 102 13.70 12.00 -3.70
C THR A 102 14.99 12.03 -2.88
N TRP A 103 15.38 13.20 -2.34
CA TRP A 103 16.54 13.30 -1.46
C TRP A 103 16.34 12.51 -0.15
N LEU A 104 15.14 12.61 0.43
CA LEU A 104 14.79 11.83 1.61
C LEU A 104 14.81 10.32 1.30
N ALA A 105 14.32 9.92 0.13
CA ALA A 105 14.33 8.54 -0.35
C ALA A 105 15.76 7.99 -0.48
N VAL A 106 16.68 8.78 -1.06
CA VAL A 106 18.10 8.40 -1.16
C VAL A 106 18.71 8.22 0.23
N GLY A 107 18.53 9.21 1.13
CA GLY A 107 19.07 9.13 2.49
C GLY A 107 18.54 7.93 3.28
N LEU A 108 17.22 7.74 3.31
CA LEU A 108 16.59 6.60 3.99
C LEU A 108 16.94 5.26 3.33
N GLY A 109 17.04 5.23 2.00
CA GLY A 109 17.42 4.04 1.26
C GLY A 109 18.86 3.59 1.59
N VAL A 110 19.78 4.53 1.64
CA VAL A 110 21.19 4.23 2.06
C VAL A 110 21.24 3.75 3.50
N LEU A 111 20.48 4.38 4.40
CA LEU A 111 20.37 3.94 5.80
C LEU A 111 19.78 2.53 5.91
N ALA A 112 18.74 2.24 5.10
CA ALA A 112 18.12 0.90 5.07
C ALA A 112 19.13 -0.16 4.57
N VAL A 113 19.88 0.13 3.50
CA VAL A 113 20.95 -0.76 3.01
C VAL A 113 21.99 -1.00 4.11
N ALA A 114 22.52 0.06 4.73
CA ALA A 114 23.53 -0.06 5.77
C ALA A 114 23.01 -0.83 7.00
N GLY A 115 21.79 -0.51 7.45
CA GLY A 115 21.18 -1.16 8.61
C GLY A 115 20.89 -2.64 8.38
N VAL A 116 20.31 -2.98 7.22
CA VAL A 116 20.02 -4.38 6.88
C VAL A 116 21.32 -5.16 6.64
N GLN A 117 22.33 -4.60 5.94
CA GLN A 117 23.62 -5.28 5.76
C GLN A 117 24.29 -5.60 7.09
N ALA A 118 24.23 -4.68 8.07
CA ALA A 118 24.79 -4.88 9.39
C ALA A 118 23.99 -5.88 10.24
N ALA A 119 22.66 -5.89 10.12
CA ALA A 119 21.77 -6.72 10.94
C ALA A 119 21.27 -8.00 10.23
N ALA A 120 21.64 -8.24 8.96
CA ALA A 120 21.11 -9.34 8.16
C ALA A 120 21.25 -10.70 8.85
N GLU A 121 22.45 -11.02 9.34
CA GLU A 121 22.73 -12.33 9.92
C GLU A 121 21.92 -12.62 11.20
N PRO A 122 21.91 -11.76 12.24
CA PRO A 122 21.11 -12.02 13.43
C PRO A 122 19.62 -12.04 13.13
N VAL A 123 19.12 -11.17 12.25
CA VAL A 123 17.70 -11.13 11.88
C VAL A 123 17.29 -12.39 11.13
N VAL A 124 18.06 -12.80 10.12
CA VAL A 124 17.77 -14.01 9.34
C VAL A 124 17.85 -15.26 10.20
N ARG A 125 18.83 -15.38 11.12
CA ARG A 125 18.93 -16.53 12.04
C ARG A 125 17.71 -16.64 12.96
N VAL A 126 17.19 -15.51 13.45
CA VAL A 126 15.97 -15.50 14.28
C VAL A 126 14.77 -15.95 13.48
N LEU A 127 14.66 -15.53 12.22
CA LEU A 127 13.51 -15.84 11.36
C LEU A 127 13.56 -17.26 10.78
N ALA A 128 14.75 -17.73 10.39
CA ALA A 128 14.92 -19.03 9.76
C ALA A 128 14.92 -20.20 10.78
N GLY A 129 15.22 -19.93 12.04
CA GLY A 129 15.44 -20.99 13.03
C GLY A 129 16.69 -21.82 12.75
N PRO A 130 16.83 -23.02 13.38
CA PRO A 130 17.97 -23.89 13.19
C PRO A 130 17.95 -24.53 11.79
N GLY A 131 18.86 -24.09 10.91
CA GLY A 131 18.99 -24.62 9.55
C GLY A 131 19.93 -23.78 8.70
N ASP A 132 21.24 -24.07 8.73
CA ASP A 132 22.27 -23.26 8.07
C ASP A 132 22.05 -23.08 6.57
N GLY A 133 21.50 -24.06 5.86
CA GLY A 133 21.23 -23.96 4.43
C GLY A 133 20.17 -22.88 4.08
N ILE A 134 19.12 -22.74 4.89
CA ILE A 134 18.09 -21.71 4.68
C ILE A 134 18.63 -20.35 5.06
N VAL A 135 19.38 -20.25 6.16
CA VAL A 135 20.02 -19.02 6.60
C VAL A 135 20.95 -18.47 5.51
N GLN A 136 21.81 -19.32 4.94
CA GLN A 136 22.71 -18.91 3.88
C GLN A 136 21.96 -18.46 2.62
N ALA A 137 20.96 -19.22 2.18
CA ALA A 137 20.13 -18.85 1.02
C ALA A 137 19.42 -17.49 1.23
N ALA A 138 18.88 -17.26 2.42
CA ALA A 138 18.23 -16.00 2.75
C ALA A 138 19.21 -14.83 2.78
N LEU A 139 20.40 -15.02 3.33
CA LEU A 139 21.46 -14.00 3.36
C LEU A 139 21.97 -13.67 1.95
N ASP A 140 22.21 -14.67 1.12
CA ASP A 140 22.70 -14.49 -0.25
C ASP A 140 21.70 -13.67 -1.07
N TRP A 141 20.41 -13.93 -0.90
CA TRP A 141 19.35 -13.17 -1.57
C TRP A 141 19.19 -11.77 -0.98
N LEU A 142 19.06 -11.67 0.36
CA LEU A 142 18.75 -10.41 1.05
C LEU A 142 19.84 -9.35 0.85
N ARG A 143 21.11 -9.74 0.93
CA ARG A 143 22.24 -8.82 0.77
C ARG A 143 22.28 -8.18 -0.61
N ILE A 144 21.82 -8.88 -1.65
CA ILE A 144 21.70 -8.33 -2.99
C ILE A 144 20.40 -7.53 -3.08
N ALA A 145 19.27 -8.10 -2.71
CA ALA A 145 17.95 -7.50 -2.89
C ALA A 145 17.80 -6.15 -2.17
N ILE A 146 18.44 -5.99 -1.00
CA ILE A 146 18.37 -4.73 -0.24
C ILE A 146 18.99 -3.54 -0.99
N LEU A 147 19.88 -3.79 -1.94
CA LEU A 147 20.46 -2.74 -2.79
C LEU A 147 19.42 -2.06 -3.69
N ALA A 148 18.23 -2.66 -3.82
CA ALA A 148 17.08 -2.03 -4.46
C ALA A 148 16.38 -0.99 -3.56
N ALA A 149 16.61 -0.97 -2.24
CA ALA A 149 15.88 -0.10 -1.33
C ALA A 149 15.92 1.39 -1.71
N PRO A 150 17.07 2.00 -2.06
CA PRO A 150 17.06 3.39 -2.52
C PRO A 150 16.23 3.59 -3.78
N ALA A 151 16.28 2.65 -4.72
CA ALA A 151 15.53 2.71 -5.97
C ALA A 151 14.02 2.57 -5.75
N ILE A 152 13.59 1.67 -4.86
CA ILE A 152 12.20 1.51 -4.44
C ILE A 152 11.69 2.82 -3.82
N LEU A 153 12.45 3.42 -2.91
CA LEU A 153 12.05 4.67 -2.25
C LEU A 153 12.03 5.87 -3.20
N ILE A 154 12.97 5.96 -4.14
CA ILE A 154 12.93 6.96 -5.22
C ILE A 154 11.67 6.78 -6.07
N SER A 155 11.30 5.55 -6.40
CA SER A 155 10.07 5.26 -7.13
C SER A 155 8.82 5.63 -6.33
N MET A 156 8.81 5.43 -5.01
CA MET A 156 7.73 5.88 -4.12
C MET A 156 7.60 7.41 -4.09
N ALA A 157 8.71 8.14 -3.98
CA ALA A 157 8.73 9.60 -4.06
C ALA A 157 8.27 10.10 -5.43
N GLY A 158 8.72 9.44 -6.51
CA GLY A 158 8.32 9.70 -7.88
C GLY A 158 6.82 9.50 -8.11
N ASN A 159 6.27 8.36 -7.66
CA ASN A 159 4.83 8.10 -7.63
C ASN A 159 4.09 9.21 -6.87
N GLY A 160 4.62 9.62 -5.72
CA GLY A 160 3.99 10.61 -4.86
C GLY A 160 3.78 11.96 -5.57
N TRP A 161 4.83 12.58 -6.09
CA TRP A 161 4.67 13.88 -6.71
C TRP A 161 3.88 13.82 -8.03
N MET A 162 4.04 12.77 -8.85
CA MET A 162 3.29 12.62 -10.09
C MET A 162 1.79 12.44 -9.82
N ARG A 163 1.40 11.64 -8.82
CA ARG A 163 0.01 11.54 -8.35
C ARG A 163 -0.51 12.88 -7.85
N GLY A 164 0.32 13.65 -7.14
CA GLY A 164 0.00 15.00 -6.69
C GLY A 164 -0.33 15.94 -7.83
N VAL A 165 0.41 15.90 -8.93
CA VAL A 165 0.10 16.68 -10.15
C VAL A 165 -0.89 15.97 -11.08
N GLN A 166 -1.61 14.96 -10.58
CA GLN A 166 -2.68 14.20 -11.25
C GLN A 166 -2.21 13.41 -12.47
N ASP A 167 -0.96 13.00 -12.51
CA ASP A 167 -0.44 12.08 -13.51
C ASP A 167 -0.18 10.70 -12.88
N THR A 168 -1.05 9.76 -13.15
CA THR A 168 -0.93 8.37 -12.68
C THR A 168 -0.51 7.41 -13.79
N VAL A 169 -0.52 7.87 -15.05
CA VAL A 169 -0.19 7.03 -16.21
C VAL A 169 1.33 6.90 -16.38
N ARG A 170 2.09 8.00 -16.25
CA ARG A 170 3.57 7.92 -16.32
C ARG A 170 4.15 7.00 -15.25
N PRO A 171 3.76 7.11 -13.96
CA PRO A 171 4.18 6.16 -12.92
C PRO A 171 3.90 4.70 -13.28
N LEU A 172 2.69 4.41 -13.79
CA LEU A 172 2.33 3.05 -14.21
C LEU A 172 3.32 2.51 -15.26
N ARG A 173 3.63 3.31 -16.29
CA ARG A 173 4.57 2.90 -17.34
C ARG A 173 5.96 2.62 -16.77
N TYR A 174 6.47 3.44 -15.84
CA TYR A 174 7.80 3.28 -15.26
C TYR A 174 7.88 2.04 -14.38
N VAL A 175 6.87 1.82 -13.53
CA VAL A 175 6.79 0.65 -12.66
C VAL A 175 6.65 -0.63 -13.48
N LEU A 176 5.75 -0.65 -14.47
CA LEU A 176 5.60 -1.82 -15.35
C LEU A 176 6.86 -2.10 -16.18
N THR A 177 7.59 -1.07 -16.63
CA THR A 177 8.87 -1.27 -17.33
C THR A 177 9.90 -1.89 -16.39
N GLY A 178 10.01 -1.39 -15.15
CA GLY A 178 10.93 -1.96 -14.16
C GLY A 178 10.63 -3.42 -13.84
N PHE A 179 9.39 -3.73 -13.47
CA PHE A 179 9.00 -5.13 -13.19
C PHE A 179 9.02 -6.02 -14.43
N GLY A 180 8.70 -5.48 -15.62
CA GLY A 180 8.81 -6.21 -16.88
C GLY A 180 10.26 -6.64 -17.18
N VAL A 181 11.21 -5.72 -17.00
CA VAL A 181 12.63 -6.05 -17.15
C VAL A 181 13.08 -7.04 -16.08
N SER A 182 12.64 -6.87 -14.82
CA SER A 182 12.90 -7.85 -13.76
C SER A 182 12.36 -9.24 -14.13
N ALA A 183 11.13 -9.33 -14.65
CA ALA A 183 10.50 -10.60 -15.02
C ALA A 183 11.21 -11.27 -16.19
N LEU A 184 11.73 -10.49 -17.13
CA LEU A 184 12.54 -11.04 -18.25
C LEU A 184 13.92 -11.51 -17.77
N LEU A 185 14.60 -10.72 -16.94
CA LEU A 185 15.94 -11.06 -16.46
C LEU A 185 15.93 -12.19 -15.43
N CYS A 186 14.88 -12.33 -14.63
CA CYS A 186 14.82 -13.31 -13.57
C CYS A 186 15.09 -14.75 -14.07
N PRO A 187 14.32 -15.33 -15.01
CA PRO A 187 14.61 -16.68 -15.48
C PRO A 187 15.96 -16.78 -16.23
N LEU A 188 16.38 -15.72 -16.91
CA LEU A 188 17.68 -15.69 -17.60
C LEU A 188 18.84 -15.85 -16.63
N LEU A 189 18.83 -15.14 -15.51
CA LEU A 189 19.87 -15.18 -14.49
C LEU A 189 19.73 -16.37 -13.55
N VAL A 190 18.50 -16.78 -13.23
CA VAL A 190 18.24 -17.92 -12.34
C VAL A 190 18.68 -19.24 -12.98
N TYR A 191 18.33 -19.45 -14.24
CA TYR A 191 18.61 -20.73 -14.93
C TYR A 191 19.84 -20.68 -15.83
N GLY A 192 20.41 -19.50 -16.10
CA GLY A 192 21.57 -19.36 -16.97
C GLY A 192 21.24 -19.53 -18.45
N TRP A 193 20.07 -19.03 -18.89
CA TRP A 193 19.68 -19.11 -20.30
C TRP A 193 20.48 -18.14 -21.17
N LEU A 194 20.52 -18.38 -22.46
CA LEU A 194 21.22 -17.56 -23.46
C LEU A 194 22.74 -17.42 -23.22
N GLY A 195 23.36 -18.41 -22.57
CA GLY A 195 24.82 -18.39 -22.30
C GLY A 195 25.22 -17.55 -21.10
N LEU A 196 24.26 -17.04 -20.33
CA LEU A 196 24.54 -16.34 -19.07
C LEU A 196 24.91 -17.35 -17.95
N PRO A 197 25.74 -16.94 -16.96
CA PRO A 197 26.02 -17.78 -15.82
C PRO A 197 24.76 -18.06 -15.01
N ARG A 198 24.63 -19.28 -14.50
CA ARG A 198 23.53 -19.69 -13.63
C ARG A 198 23.77 -19.17 -12.20
N TRP A 199 23.06 -18.12 -11.84
CA TRP A 199 23.21 -17.50 -10.52
C TRP A 199 22.18 -18.00 -9.49
N GLY A 200 21.23 -18.85 -9.91
CA GLY A 200 20.21 -19.39 -9.01
C GLY A 200 19.46 -18.29 -8.27
N LEU A 201 19.35 -18.42 -6.95
CA LEU A 201 18.59 -17.47 -6.12
C LEU A 201 19.16 -16.04 -6.17
N ALA A 202 20.48 -15.87 -6.25
CA ALA A 202 21.10 -14.55 -6.43
C ALA A 202 20.71 -13.88 -7.76
N GLY A 203 20.38 -14.68 -8.79
CA GLY A 203 19.86 -14.19 -10.07
C GLY A 203 18.52 -13.51 -9.96
N SER A 204 17.59 -14.05 -9.14
CA SER A 204 16.31 -13.42 -8.84
C SER A 204 16.50 -12.06 -8.15
N ALA A 205 17.33 -12.00 -7.09
CA ALA A 205 17.63 -10.75 -6.39
C ALA A 205 18.23 -9.70 -7.33
N THR A 206 19.19 -10.10 -8.19
CA THR A 206 19.84 -9.20 -9.14
C THR A 206 18.86 -8.67 -10.18
N ALA A 207 18.00 -9.52 -10.73
CA ALA A 207 16.97 -9.13 -11.69
C ALA A 207 16.03 -8.07 -11.09
N ASN A 208 15.60 -8.27 -9.83
CA ASN A 208 14.78 -7.30 -9.12
C ASN A 208 15.52 -5.96 -8.92
N VAL A 209 16.78 -5.99 -8.45
CA VAL A 209 17.61 -4.78 -8.28
C VAL A 209 17.71 -3.99 -9.59
N VAL A 210 18.03 -4.66 -10.70
CA VAL A 210 18.16 -4.01 -12.02
C VAL A 210 16.84 -3.33 -12.44
N GLY A 211 15.70 -4.02 -12.31
CA GLY A 211 14.42 -3.45 -12.68
C GLY A 211 14.00 -2.29 -11.78
N GLN A 212 14.23 -2.37 -10.46
CA GLN A 212 13.93 -1.26 -9.54
C GLN A 212 14.78 -0.02 -9.84
N TRP A 213 16.09 -0.19 -10.11
CA TRP A 213 16.94 0.93 -10.51
C TRP A 213 16.55 1.51 -11.86
N LEU A 214 16.11 0.70 -12.82
CA LEU A 214 15.59 1.19 -14.09
C LEU A 214 14.36 2.08 -13.88
N ALA A 215 13.39 1.63 -13.08
CA ALA A 215 12.22 2.44 -12.73
C ALA A 215 12.63 3.75 -12.03
N ALA A 216 13.52 3.68 -11.04
CA ALA A 216 14.02 4.85 -10.31
C ALA A 216 14.71 5.86 -11.25
N LEU A 217 15.53 5.39 -12.19
CA LEU A 217 16.16 6.24 -13.20
C LEU A 217 15.14 6.94 -14.10
N MET A 218 14.05 6.25 -14.49
CA MET A 218 12.96 6.87 -15.26
C MET A 218 12.26 7.96 -14.44
N PHE A 219 12.00 7.75 -13.15
CA PHE A 219 11.47 8.79 -12.26
C PHE A 219 12.42 9.96 -12.09
N CYS A 220 13.71 9.72 -11.88
CA CYS A 220 14.72 10.79 -11.79
C CYS A 220 14.83 11.59 -13.11
N ARG A 221 14.79 10.90 -14.26
CA ARG A 221 14.78 11.57 -15.58
C ARG A 221 13.55 12.43 -15.76
N ALA A 222 12.37 11.93 -15.36
CA ALA A 222 11.13 12.73 -15.42
C ALA A 222 11.18 13.94 -14.50
N LEU A 223 11.75 13.80 -13.30
CA LEU A 223 11.92 14.91 -12.36
C LEU A 223 12.87 15.99 -12.92
N ARG A 224 13.96 15.58 -13.55
CA ARG A 224 14.88 16.52 -14.23
C ARG A 224 14.23 17.25 -15.40
N ALA A 225 13.34 16.57 -16.13
CA ALA A 225 12.65 17.17 -17.28
C ALA A 225 11.67 18.29 -16.91
N GLU A 226 11.25 18.38 -15.65
CA GLU A 226 10.39 19.46 -15.15
C GLU A 226 11.16 20.81 -15.00
N GLY A 227 12.49 20.81 -15.12
CA GLY A 227 13.31 22.05 -15.15
C GLY A 227 13.42 22.79 -13.81
N VAL A 228 13.00 22.17 -12.69
CA VAL A 228 13.13 22.78 -11.36
C VAL A 228 14.52 22.52 -10.75
N PRO A 229 15.01 23.40 -9.84
CA PRO A 229 16.26 23.16 -9.13
C PRO A 229 16.21 21.84 -8.35
N LEU A 230 17.24 20.99 -8.55
CA LEU A 230 17.32 19.67 -7.88
C LEU A 230 18.02 19.73 -6.52
N ARG A 231 18.34 20.94 -6.02
CA ARG A 231 18.96 21.11 -4.70
C ARG A 231 17.95 20.78 -3.59
N PRO A 232 18.40 20.12 -2.49
CA PRO A 232 17.52 19.85 -1.37
C PRO A 232 17.12 21.16 -0.68
N ASP A 233 15.82 21.31 -0.42
CA ASP A 233 15.27 22.40 0.40
C ASP A 233 14.95 21.83 1.79
N PHE A 234 15.71 22.29 2.80
CA PHE A 234 15.57 21.80 4.17
C PHE A 234 14.22 22.16 4.80
N THR A 235 13.56 23.23 4.37
CA THR A 235 12.24 23.62 4.86
C THR A 235 11.19 22.62 4.38
N VAL A 236 11.24 22.27 3.10
CA VAL A 236 10.36 21.27 2.49
C VAL A 236 10.62 19.89 3.09
N LEU A 237 11.91 19.50 3.25
CA LEU A 237 12.30 18.23 3.89
C LEU A 237 11.74 18.09 5.30
N ARG A 238 11.86 19.16 6.13
CA ARG A 238 11.29 19.14 7.49
C ARG A 238 9.79 18.89 7.48
N GLY A 239 9.05 19.56 6.58
CA GLY A 239 7.61 19.33 6.43
C GLY A 239 7.28 17.88 6.08
N GLN A 240 8.05 17.27 5.18
CA GLN A 240 7.89 15.86 4.79
C GLN A 240 8.21 14.90 5.94
N VAL A 241 9.26 15.17 6.72
CA VAL A 241 9.63 14.34 7.90
C VAL A 241 8.56 14.41 8.98
N VAL A 242 7.99 15.59 9.26
CA VAL A 242 6.92 15.73 10.27
C VAL A 242 5.68 14.93 9.87
N MET A 243 5.24 15.06 8.62
CA MET A 243 4.10 14.29 8.10
C MET A 243 4.45 12.79 8.05
N GLY A 244 5.68 12.47 7.63
CA GLY A 244 6.18 11.10 7.54
C GLY A 244 6.20 10.39 8.90
N ARG A 245 6.56 11.07 9.98
CA ARG A 245 6.51 10.53 11.34
C ARG A 245 5.10 10.06 11.71
N ASP A 246 4.08 10.84 11.41
CA ASP A 246 2.71 10.51 11.74
C ASP A 246 2.22 9.29 10.94
N LEU A 247 2.55 9.24 9.65
CA LEU A 247 2.23 8.10 8.80
C LEU A 247 3.05 6.85 9.16
N PHE A 248 4.31 7.00 9.59
CA PHE A 248 5.13 5.90 10.09
C PHE A 248 4.52 5.24 11.33
N VAL A 249 4.11 6.04 12.33
CA VAL A 249 3.44 5.52 13.55
C VAL A 249 2.12 4.82 13.19
N ARG A 250 1.37 5.38 12.23
CA ARG A 250 0.15 4.74 11.71
C ARG A 250 0.44 3.37 11.12
N THR A 251 1.47 3.25 10.27
CA THR A 251 1.86 1.99 9.63
C THR A 251 2.34 0.98 10.68
N LEU A 252 3.10 1.43 11.68
CA LEU A 252 3.53 0.57 12.80
C LEU A 252 2.35 0.00 13.57
N ALA A 253 1.30 0.79 13.80
CA ALA A 253 0.08 0.32 14.46
C ALA A 253 -0.63 -0.79 13.63
N PHE A 254 -0.70 -0.66 12.31
CA PHE A 254 -1.20 -1.74 11.44
C PHE A 254 -0.37 -3.02 11.56
N HIS A 255 0.95 -2.90 11.51
CA HIS A 255 1.83 -4.08 11.65
C HIS A 255 1.65 -4.77 13.01
N ALA A 256 1.55 -4.00 14.09
CA ALA A 256 1.29 -4.55 15.42
C ALA A 256 -0.03 -5.35 15.47
N CYS A 257 -1.08 -4.85 14.82
CA CYS A 257 -2.36 -5.55 14.70
C CYS A 257 -2.22 -6.87 13.95
N PHE A 258 -1.65 -6.85 12.74
CA PHE A 258 -1.57 -8.04 11.90
C PHE A 258 -0.59 -9.10 12.44
N ILE A 259 0.53 -8.67 13.02
CA ILE A 259 1.46 -9.59 13.70
C ILE A 259 0.77 -10.24 14.90
N SER A 260 0.03 -9.47 15.72
CA SER A 260 -0.74 -10.01 16.85
C SER A 260 -1.80 -11.01 16.39
N ALA A 261 -2.52 -10.70 15.30
CA ALA A 261 -3.52 -11.61 14.73
C ALA A 261 -2.89 -12.94 14.29
N ALA A 262 -1.77 -12.89 13.56
CA ALA A 262 -1.06 -14.09 13.13
C ALA A 262 -0.51 -14.89 14.33
N ALA A 263 0.04 -14.22 15.35
CA ALA A 263 0.55 -14.85 16.56
C ALA A 263 -0.56 -15.56 17.36
N VAL A 264 -1.73 -14.95 17.47
CA VAL A 264 -2.89 -15.55 18.14
C VAL A 264 -3.48 -16.70 17.30
N ALA A 265 -3.59 -16.52 15.96
CA ALA A 265 -4.06 -17.57 15.07
C ALA A 265 -3.15 -18.82 15.14
N ALA A 266 -1.83 -18.64 15.21
CA ALA A 266 -0.88 -19.74 15.38
C ALA A 266 -1.10 -20.54 16.66
N ARG A 267 -1.56 -19.92 17.74
CA ARG A 267 -1.87 -20.60 19.01
C ARG A 267 -3.15 -21.44 18.95
N PHE A 268 -4.03 -21.19 18.00
CA PHE A 268 -5.17 -22.06 17.70
C PHE A 268 -4.82 -23.23 16.78
N GLY A 269 -3.57 -23.34 16.34
CA GLY A 269 -3.04 -24.43 15.55
C GLY A 269 -2.84 -24.09 14.07
N ALA A 270 -2.17 -25.02 13.38
CA ALA A 270 -1.74 -24.82 11.99
C ALA A 270 -2.92 -24.60 11.02
N VAL A 271 -4.03 -25.31 11.22
CA VAL A 271 -5.24 -25.17 10.39
C VAL A 271 -5.84 -23.77 10.52
N ALA A 272 -5.95 -23.26 11.75
CA ALA A 272 -6.48 -21.92 12.01
C ALA A 272 -5.56 -20.83 11.41
N LEU A 273 -4.24 -20.98 11.58
CA LEU A 273 -3.26 -20.06 10.99
C LEU A 273 -3.36 -20.06 9.46
N ALA A 274 -3.42 -21.23 8.83
CA ALA A 274 -3.53 -21.35 7.38
C ALA A 274 -4.82 -20.66 6.85
N ALA A 275 -5.96 -20.95 7.49
CA ALA A 275 -7.24 -20.33 7.16
C ALA A 275 -7.18 -18.78 7.30
N HIS A 276 -6.62 -18.29 8.42
CA HIS A 276 -6.43 -16.86 8.64
C HIS A 276 -5.56 -16.22 7.55
N GLN A 277 -4.43 -16.83 7.21
CA GLN A 277 -3.50 -16.29 6.20
C GLN A 277 -4.13 -16.22 4.81
N VAL A 278 -4.86 -17.23 4.38
CA VAL A 278 -5.54 -17.21 3.08
C VAL A 278 -6.55 -16.07 3.01
N VAL A 279 -7.41 -15.93 4.01
CA VAL A 279 -8.44 -14.89 4.00
C VAL A 279 -7.82 -13.50 4.19
N LEU A 280 -6.76 -13.36 4.99
CA LEU A 280 -6.02 -12.10 5.14
C LEU A 280 -5.33 -11.69 3.84
N GLN A 281 -4.73 -12.64 3.10
CA GLN A 281 -4.12 -12.35 1.80
C GLN A 281 -5.17 -11.84 0.80
N LEU A 282 -6.35 -12.46 0.79
CA LEU A 282 -7.45 -12.01 -0.04
C LEU A 282 -7.94 -10.61 0.37
N TRP A 283 -8.08 -10.35 1.69
CA TRP A 283 -8.40 -9.02 2.21
C TRP A 283 -7.38 -7.97 1.74
N THR A 284 -6.09 -8.28 1.83
CA THR A 284 -5.00 -7.38 1.39
C THR A 284 -5.09 -7.09 -0.11
N PHE A 285 -5.35 -8.11 -0.93
CA PHE A 285 -5.52 -7.93 -2.38
C PHE A 285 -6.71 -7.04 -2.73
N LEU A 286 -7.86 -7.26 -2.08
CA LEU A 286 -9.06 -6.44 -2.29
C LEU A 286 -8.86 -5.00 -1.78
N ALA A 287 -8.09 -4.82 -0.72
CA ALA A 287 -7.72 -3.51 -0.21
C ALA A 287 -6.95 -2.66 -1.24
N LEU A 288 -6.15 -3.28 -2.15
CA LEU A 288 -5.48 -2.53 -3.23
C LEU A 288 -6.47 -1.85 -4.17
N VAL A 289 -7.61 -2.50 -4.43
CA VAL A 289 -8.67 -1.92 -5.27
C VAL A 289 -9.26 -0.67 -4.59
N LEU A 290 -9.56 -0.77 -3.29
CA LEU A 290 -10.09 0.37 -2.52
C LEU A 290 -9.05 1.48 -2.35
N ASP A 291 -7.78 1.13 -2.16
CA ASP A 291 -6.67 2.08 -2.02
C ASP A 291 -6.42 2.87 -3.33
N SER A 292 -6.67 2.27 -4.48
CA SER A 292 -6.59 2.99 -5.75
C SER A 292 -7.58 4.16 -5.83
N LEU A 293 -8.79 3.99 -5.29
CA LEU A 293 -9.80 5.04 -5.17
C LEU A 293 -9.39 6.08 -4.11
N ALA A 294 -8.79 5.65 -3.01
CA ALA A 294 -8.23 6.53 -1.99
C ALA A 294 -7.13 7.44 -2.56
N ILE A 295 -6.26 6.91 -3.43
CA ILE A 295 -5.22 7.68 -4.13
C ILE A 295 -5.85 8.77 -5.03
N ALA A 296 -6.91 8.43 -5.76
CA ALA A 296 -7.65 9.41 -6.56
C ALA A 296 -8.28 10.51 -5.68
N ALA A 297 -8.91 10.12 -4.55
CA ALA A 297 -9.43 11.05 -3.56
C ALA A 297 -8.36 11.99 -3.04
N GLN A 298 -7.21 11.45 -2.64
CA GLN A 298 -6.09 12.20 -2.09
C GLN A 298 -5.61 13.29 -3.06
N SER A 299 -5.41 12.95 -4.31
CA SER A 299 -4.94 13.88 -5.35
C SER A 299 -5.98 14.97 -5.65
N LEU A 300 -7.25 14.61 -5.83
CA LEU A 300 -8.30 15.54 -6.20
C LEU A 300 -8.70 16.46 -5.04
N VAL A 301 -8.81 15.92 -3.82
CA VAL A 301 -9.12 16.71 -2.63
C VAL A 301 -7.98 17.66 -2.28
N GLY A 302 -6.73 17.18 -2.35
CA GLY A 302 -5.56 18.03 -2.12
C GLY A 302 -5.53 19.22 -3.10
N ALA A 303 -5.77 18.96 -4.38
CA ALA A 303 -5.82 20.01 -5.40
C ALA A 303 -6.98 21.00 -5.17
N ALA A 304 -8.17 20.52 -4.81
CA ALA A 304 -9.32 21.40 -4.53
C ALA A 304 -9.08 22.29 -3.30
N LEU A 305 -8.45 21.76 -2.25
CA LEU A 305 -8.09 22.58 -1.07
C LEU A 305 -6.97 23.55 -1.38
N GLY A 306 -6.02 23.18 -2.23
CA GLY A 306 -4.95 24.07 -2.70
C GLY A 306 -5.46 25.25 -3.52
N SER A 307 -6.55 25.08 -4.28
CA SER A 307 -7.22 26.16 -5.02
C SER A 307 -8.24 26.94 -4.18
N ASP A 308 -8.24 26.78 -2.86
CA ASP A 308 -9.19 27.40 -1.90
C ASP A 308 -10.67 27.02 -2.13
N ASP A 309 -10.96 26.01 -2.95
CA ASP A 309 -12.32 25.54 -3.24
C ASP A 309 -12.75 24.38 -2.32
N THR A 310 -13.11 24.74 -1.09
CA THR A 310 -13.60 23.79 -0.09
C THR A 310 -14.94 23.15 -0.50
N ARG A 311 -15.76 23.82 -1.31
CA ARG A 311 -17.04 23.26 -1.81
C ARG A 311 -16.74 22.13 -2.78
N HIS A 312 -15.84 22.34 -3.72
CA HIS A 312 -15.41 21.30 -4.65
C HIS A 312 -14.73 20.12 -3.91
N ALA A 313 -13.87 20.40 -2.92
CA ALA A 313 -13.26 19.36 -2.09
C ALA A 313 -14.29 18.46 -1.40
N ARG A 314 -15.37 19.04 -0.83
CA ARG A 314 -16.47 18.27 -0.22
C ARG A 314 -17.26 17.48 -1.27
N GLY A 315 -17.48 18.04 -2.45
CA GLY A 315 -18.12 17.34 -3.58
C GLY A 315 -17.32 16.12 -4.02
N VAL A 316 -16.00 16.27 -4.18
CA VAL A 316 -15.10 15.16 -4.50
C VAL A 316 -15.11 14.10 -3.40
N ALA A 317 -15.02 14.50 -2.12
CA ALA A 317 -15.05 13.59 -0.98
C ALA A 317 -16.34 12.73 -1.00
N GLY A 318 -17.51 13.34 -1.19
CA GLY A 318 -18.78 12.61 -1.26
C GLY A 318 -18.83 11.62 -2.44
N ARG A 319 -18.37 12.03 -3.62
CA ARG A 319 -18.38 11.18 -4.83
C ARG A 319 -17.42 10.00 -4.72
N VAL A 320 -16.19 10.23 -4.26
CA VAL A 320 -15.24 9.13 -4.09
C VAL A 320 -15.74 8.17 -3.02
N THR A 321 -16.31 8.65 -1.93
CA THR A 321 -16.90 7.80 -0.89
C THR A 321 -18.03 6.94 -1.49
N LEU A 322 -18.92 7.51 -2.31
CA LEU A 322 -19.96 6.74 -2.99
C LEU A 322 -19.38 5.66 -3.89
N TYR A 323 -18.42 6.00 -4.77
CA TYR A 323 -17.83 5.02 -5.70
C TYR A 323 -17.04 3.93 -4.97
N SER A 324 -16.31 4.28 -3.93
CA SER A 324 -15.57 3.32 -3.12
C SER A 324 -16.52 2.40 -2.35
N THR A 325 -17.63 2.92 -1.83
CA THR A 325 -18.68 2.12 -1.17
C THR A 325 -19.33 1.15 -2.17
N VAL A 326 -19.72 1.64 -3.35
CA VAL A 326 -20.28 0.78 -4.42
C VAL A 326 -19.27 -0.31 -4.81
N THR A 327 -18.00 0.03 -4.96
CA THR A 327 -16.94 -0.95 -5.22
C THR A 327 -16.85 -1.97 -4.08
N GLY A 328 -16.86 -1.53 -2.82
CA GLY A 328 -16.85 -2.42 -1.66
C GLY A 328 -18.05 -3.37 -1.63
N VAL A 329 -19.25 -2.87 -1.95
CA VAL A 329 -20.47 -3.68 -2.07
C VAL A 329 -20.36 -4.69 -3.22
N ALA A 330 -19.83 -4.27 -4.38
CA ALA A 330 -19.61 -5.17 -5.51
C ALA A 330 -18.61 -6.29 -5.17
N LEU A 331 -17.50 -5.95 -4.50
CA LEU A 331 -16.53 -6.94 -4.01
C LEU A 331 -17.17 -7.90 -3.00
N ALA A 332 -17.98 -7.40 -2.06
CA ALA A 332 -18.73 -8.22 -1.13
C ALA A 332 -19.68 -9.19 -1.85
N ALA A 333 -20.40 -8.72 -2.87
CA ALA A 333 -21.31 -9.54 -3.67
C ALA A 333 -20.56 -10.65 -4.43
N VAL A 334 -19.39 -10.33 -5.03
CA VAL A 334 -18.53 -11.32 -5.71
C VAL A 334 -18.02 -12.37 -4.73
N LEU A 335 -17.56 -11.95 -3.54
CA LEU A 335 -17.09 -12.87 -2.50
C LEU A 335 -18.23 -13.76 -1.97
N ALA A 336 -19.43 -13.20 -1.76
CA ALA A 336 -20.59 -13.95 -1.29
C ALA A 336 -21.06 -14.97 -2.33
N ALA A 337 -21.16 -14.57 -3.61
CA ALA A 337 -21.52 -15.45 -4.71
C ALA A 337 -20.45 -16.54 -4.93
N GLY A 338 -19.18 -16.22 -4.75
CA GLY A 338 -18.05 -17.13 -4.90
C GLY A 338 -17.72 -17.97 -3.65
N ALA A 339 -18.48 -17.85 -2.55
CA ALA A 339 -18.14 -18.48 -1.27
C ALA A 339 -17.97 -20.00 -1.34
N ALA A 340 -18.68 -20.69 -2.24
CA ALA A 340 -18.57 -22.12 -2.46
C ALA A 340 -17.38 -22.53 -3.36
N VAL A 341 -16.82 -21.61 -4.15
CA VAL A 341 -15.82 -21.93 -5.18
C VAL A 341 -14.47 -21.30 -4.88
N LEU A 342 -14.44 -20.01 -4.53
CA LEU A 342 -13.20 -19.26 -4.34
C LEU A 342 -12.26 -19.85 -3.27
N PRO A 343 -12.73 -20.34 -2.10
CA PRO A 343 -11.83 -20.95 -1.13
C PRO A 343 -11.06 -22.16 -1.69
N HIS A 344 -11.68 -22.95 -2.58
CA HIS A 344 -11.07 -24.13 -3.20
C HIS A 344 -9.95 -23.79 -4.19
N VAL A 345 -9.86 -22.53 -4.67
CA VAL A 345 -8.73 -22.06 -5.48
C VAL A 345 -7.43 -22.04 -4.66
N PHE A 346 -7.53 -21.85 -3.35
CA PHE A 346 -6.36 -21.69 -2.46
C PHE A 346 -5.96 -22.99 -1.79
N THR A 347 -6.92 -23.89 -1.48
CA THR A 347 -6.64 -25.14 -0.78
C THR A 347 -7.73 -26.18 -1.02
N ASN A 348 -7.32 -27.46 -0.98
CA ASN A 348 -8.24 -28.61 -0.98
C ASN A 348 -8.35 -29.28 0.41
N ASP A 349 -7.64 -28.76 1.41
CA ASP A 349 -7.70 -29.28 2.79
C ASP A 349 -9.04 -28.94 3.43
N ARG A 350 -9.80 -29.99 3.76
CA ARG A 350 -11.15 -29.85 4.34
C ARG A 350 -11.14 -29.15 5.71
N GLY A 351 -10.07 -29.33 6.49
CA GLY A 351 -9.91 -28.68 7.79
C GLY A 351 -9.73 -27.17 7.61
N VAL A 352 -8.86 -26.76 6.69
CA VAL A 352 -8.64 -25.34 6.38
C VAL A 352 -9.90 -24.71 5.78
N LEU A 353 -10.55 -25.39 4.82
CA LEU A 353 -11.81 -24.91 4.23
C LEU A 353 -12.90 -24.68 5.29
N SER A 354 -13.07 -25.61 6.23
CA SER A 354 -14.05 -25.46 7.31
C SER A 354 -13.69 -24.31 8.25
N ALA A 355 -12.40 -24.10 8.56
CA ALA A 355 -11.92 -23.02 9.40
C ALA A 355 -12.02 -21.65 8.71
N MET A 356 -12.01 -21.60 7.37
CA MET A 356 -12.16 -20.35 6.59
C MET A 356 -13.60 -19.80 6.58
N VAL A 357 -14.62 -20.62 6.86
CA VAL A 357 -16.03 -20.19 6.76
C VAL A 357 -16.31 -18.93 7.56
N VAL A 358 -15.89 -18.89 8.82
CA VAL A 358 -16.12 -17.73 9.69
C VAL A 358 -15.36 -16.50 9.21
N PRO A 359 -14.02 -16.54 9.02
CA PRO A 359 -13.26 -15.41 8.46
C PRO A 359 -13.79 -14.91 7.12
N TRP A 360 -14.28 -15.81 6.26
CA TRP A 360 -14.84 -15.49 4.95
C TRP A 360 -16.04 -14.55 5.04
N TRP A 361 -17.00 -14.87 5.92
CA TRP A 361 -18.18 -14.01 6.09
C TRP A 361 -17.87 -12.68 6.78
N PHE A 362 -16.85 -12.66 7.67
CA PHE A 362 -16.32 -11.40 8.16
C PHE A 362 -15.71 -10.56 7.02
N LEU A 363 -14.94 -11.18 6.13
CA LEU A 363 -14.38 -10.50 4.96
C LEU A 363 -15.50 -9.90 4.09
N VAL A 364 -16.53 -10.68 3.76
CA VAL A 364 -17.70 -10.20 2.99
C VAL A 364 -18.35 -8.98 3.66
N ALA A 365 -18.64 -9.08 4.96
CA ALA A 365 -19.31 -8.01 5.71
C ALA A 365 -18.45 -6.75 5.85
N GLN A 366 -17.12 -6.89 5.88
CA GLN A 366 -16.18 -5.78 6.02
C GLN A 366 -16.00 -4.97 4.74
N MET A 367 -16.21 -5.54 3.55
CA MET A 367 -15.91 -4.86 2.27
C MET A 367 -16.66 -3.54 2.07
N PRO A 368 -17.99 -3.41 2.32
CA PRO A 368 -18.68 -2.14 2.22
C PRO A 368 -18.15 -1.10 3.21
N VAL A 369 -17.86 -1.51 4.44
CA VAL A 369 -17.28 -0.66 5.49
C VAL A 369 -15.89 -0.20 5.09
N ALA A 370 -15.06 -1.11 4.60
CA ALA A 370 -13.73 -0.82 4.10
C ALA A 370 -13.78 0.19 2.95
N GLY A 371 -14.75 0.06 2.02
CA GLY A 371 -14.97 1.02 0.94
C GLY A 371 -15.10 2.45 1.46
N VAL A 372 -15.92 2.67 2.49
CA VAL A 372 -16.06 4.00 3.12
C VAL A 372 -14.76 4.43 3.81
N VAL A 373 -14.16 3.56 4.61
CA VAL A 373 -12.94 3.87 5.38
C VAL A 373 -11.78 4.27 4.47
N PHE A 374 -11.53 3.52 3.40
CA PHE A 374 -10.46 3.83 2.43
C PHE A 374 -10.70 5.16 1.71
N ALA A 375 -11.95 5.45 1.32
CA ALA A 375 -12.29 6.73 0.72
C ALA A 375 -12.02 7.90 1.68
N LEU A 376 -12.46 7.78 2.94
CA LEU A 376 -12.22 8.80 3.97
C LEU A 376 -10.73 8.95 4.28
N ASP A 377 -9.97 7.86 4.28
CA ASP A 377 -8.51 7.91 4.41
C ASP A 377 -7.88 8.73 3.27
N GLY A 378 -8.30 8.49 2.03
CA GLY A 378 -7.84 9.27 0.88
C GLY A 378 -8.18 10.75 0.99
N VAL A 379 -9.40 11.07 1.43
CA VAL A 379 -9.86 12.45 1.68
C VAL A 379 -9.01 13.14 2.74
N LEU A 380 -8.83 12.51 3.91
CA LEU A 380 -8.08 13.07 5.03
C LEU A 380 -6.58 13.16 4.70
N MET A 381 -6.05 12.20 3.96
CA MET A 381 -4.68 12.22 3.46
C MET A 381 -4.46 13.39 2.50
N GLY A 382 -5.38 13.61 1.55
CA GLY A 382 -5.35 14.75 0.62
C GLY A 382 -5.48 16.11 1.33
N ALA A 383 -6.20 16.12 2.43
CA ALA A 383 -6.30 17.26 3.34
C ALA A 383 -5.03 17.48 4.20
N GLY A 384 -4.05 16.56 4.17
CA GLY A 384 -2.85 16.66 5.00
C GLY A 384 -3.09 16.36 6.49
N ASP A 385 -4.24 15.77 6.86
CA ASP A 385 -4.64 15.50 8.26
C ASP A 385 -4.00 14.21 8.82
N ALA A 386 -2.70 14.05 8.59
CA ALA A 386 -1.94 12.86 8.98
C ALA A 386 -1.93 12.62 10.50
N ALA A 387 -1.90 13.69 11.29
CA ALA A 387 -1.91 13.60 12.75
C ALA A 387 -3.23 12.99 13.28
N PHE A 388 -4.37 13.39 12.71
CA PHE A 388 -5.66 12.79 13.05
C PHE A 388 -5.69 11.32 12.61
N MET A 389 -5.25 11.00 11.39
CA MET A 389 -5.23 9.63 10.87
C MET A 389 -4.37 8.69 11.72
N ARG A 390 -3.18 9.16 12.15
CA ARG A 390 -2.34 8.45 13.12
C ARG A 390 -3.14 8.14 14.39
N THR A 391 -3.72 9.18 15.00
CA THR A 391 -4.44 9.05 16.27
C THR A 391 -5.64 8.12 16.14
N ALA A 392 -6.44 8.27 15.08
CA ALA A 392 -7.59 7.41 14.82
C ALA A 392 -7.18 5.94 14.63
N THR A 393 -6.07 5.68 13.90
CA THR A 393 -5.58 4.32 13.70
C THR A 393 -5.04 3.71 15.00
N VAL A 394 -4.25 4.46 15.78
CA VAL A 394 -3.70 3.98 17.06
C VAL A 394 -4.83 3.69 18.06
N VAL A 395 -5.82 4.60 18.18
CA VAL A 395 -6.98 4.39 19.05
C VAL A 395 -7.75 3.14 18.63
N SER A 396 -8.00 2.96 17.33
CA SER A 396 -8.71 1.78 16.82
C SER A 396 -7.92 0.48 17.03
N ALA A 397 -6.58 0.54 16.95
CA ALA A 397 -5.72 -0.61 17.23
C ALA A 397 -5.76 -0.98 18.73
N VAL A 398 -5.56 0.00 19.61
CA VAL A 398 -5.43 -0.22 21.06
C VAL A 398 -6.77 -0.58 21.70
N PHE A 399 -7.88 0.03 21.27
CA PHE A 399 -9.20 -0.18 21.88
C PHE A 399 -10.11 -1.11 21.10
N GLY A 400 -9.80 -1.40 19.82
CA GLY A 400 -10.61 -2.28 18.98
C GLY A 400 -9.91 -3.60 18.67
N PHE A 401 -8.83 -3.54 17.88
CA PHE A 401 -8.19 -4.75 17.32
C PHE A 401 -7.50 -5.61 18.38
N LEU A 402 -6.52 -5.04 19.07
CA LEU A 402 -5.64 -5.77 19.97
C LEU A 402 -6.38 -6.43 21.14
N PRO A 403 -7.29 -5.73 21.87
CA PRO A 403 -8.00 -6.37 22.98
C PRO A 403 -8.81 -7.57 22.53
N LEU A 404 -9.62 -7.45 21.47
CA LEU A 404 -10.46 -8.56 21.00
C LEU A 404 -9.63 -9.72 20.46
N THR A 405 -8.50 -9.44 19.78
CA THR A 405 -7.58 -10.47 19.30
C THR A 405 -6.99 -11.28 20.47
N TRP A 406 -6.52 -10.63 21.54
CA TRP A 406 -5.95 -11.32 22.69
C TRP A 406 -7.00 -11.95 23.61
N LEU A 407 -8.17 -11.32 23.75
CA LEU A 407 -9.31 -11.90 24.44
C LEU A 407 -9.83 -13.15 23.73
N SER A 408 -9.73 -13.19 22.39
CA SER A 408 -10.04 -14.39 21.61
C SER A 408 -9.26 -15.61 22.09
N LEU A 409 -7.98 -15.43 22.41
CA LEU A 409 -7.15 -16.50 22.97
C LEU A 409 -7.59 -16.87 24.39
N ALA A 410 -7.87 -15.88 25.23
CA ALA A 410 -8.26 -16.11 26.63
C ALA A 410 -9.61 -16.85 26.77
N PHE A 411 -10.56 -16.55 25.88
CA PHE A 411 -11.91 -17.12 25.92
C PHE A 411 -12.15 -18.24 24.88
N GLY A 412 -11.15 -18.58 24.09
CA GLY A 412 -11.28 -19.65 23.10
C GLY A 412 -12.20 -19.35 21.92
N TRP A 413 -12.36 -18.05 21.54
CA TRP A 413 -13.25 -17.66 20.43
C TRP A 413 -12.72 -18.01 19.05
N GLY A 414 -11.49 -18.50 18.95
CA GLY A 414 -10.87 -18.89 17.69
C GLY A 414 -10.72 -17.72 16.70
N LEU A 415 -10.83 -18.02 15.42
CA LEU A 415 -10.73 -17.01 14.36
C LEU A 415 -11.85 -15.96 14.41
N ALA A 416 -13.02 -16.29 14.96
CA ALA A 416 -14.12 -15.33 15.09
C ALA A 416 -13.71 -14.12 15.94
N GLY A 417 -12.98 -14.32 17.03
CA GLY A 417 -12.51 -13.20 17.88
C GLY A 417 -11.48 -12.33 17.18
N ILE A 418 -10.54 -12.92 16.43
CA ILE A 418 -9.54 -12.17 15.66
C ILE A 418 -10.22 -11.29 14.59
N TRP A 419 -11.15 -11.86 13.84
CA TRP A 419 -11.86 -11.14 12.77
C TRP A 419 -12.89 -10.15 13.31
N SER A 420 -13.46 -10.40 14.50
CA SER A 420 -14.22 -9.39 15.24
C SER A 420 -13.34 -8.21 15.63
N GLY A 421 -12.09 -8.46 16.07
CA GLY A 421 -11.11 -7.41 16.33
C GLY A 421 -10.87 -6.51 15.11
N LEU A 422 -10.68 -7.11 13.93
CA LEU A 422 -10.54 -6.36 12.67
C LEU A 422 -11.81 -5.58 12.33
N SER A 423 -12.99 -6.15 12.57
CA SER A 423 -14.26 -5.47 12.32
C SER A 423 -14.44 -4.26 13.22
N VAL A 424 -14.17 -4.39 14.52
CA VAL A 424 -14.24 -3.25 15.47
C VAL A 424 -13.19 -2.19 15.14
N PHE A 425 -11.99 -2.58 14.72
CA PHE A 425 -10.98 -1.66 14.23
C PHE A 425 -11.48 -0.83 13.03
N LEU A 426 -12.09 -1.47 12.04
CA LEU A 426 -12.66 -0.78 10.87
C LEU A 426 -13.84 0.11 11.25
N LEU A 427 -14.72 -0.35 12.15
CA LEU A 427 -15.87 0.43 12.63
C LEU A 427 -15.44 1.66 13.42
N LEU A 428 -14.45 1.55 14.31
CA LEU A 428 -13.90 2.70 15.02
C LEU A 428 -13.29 3.71 14.05
N ARG A 429 -12.52 3.24 13.05
CA ARG A 429 -11.98 4.13 12.01
C ARG A 429 -13.07 4.77 11.17
N LEU A 430 -14.14 4.04 10.85
CA LEU A 430 -15.31 4.58 10.18
C LEU A 430 -15.94 5.71 10.99
N VAL A 431 -16.25 5.46 12.25
CA VAL A 431 -16.88 6.45 13.15
C VAL A 431 -16.02 7.70 13.28
N LEU A 432 -14.73 7.51 13.58
CA LEU A 432 -13.79 8.63 13.73
C LEU A 432 -13.59 9.40 12.42
N GLY A 433 -13.48 8.71 11.29
CA GLY A 433 -13.35 9.33 9.96
C GLY A 433 -14.59 10.11 9.56
N VAL A 434 -15.78 9.52 9.71
CA VAL A 434 -17.06 10.17 9.44
C VAL A 434 -17.24 11.41 10.34
N TRP A 435 -16.95 11.28 11.65
CA TRP A 435 -16.98 12.41 12.58
C TRP A 435 -16.04 13.54 12.14
N ARG A 436 -14.80 13.20 11.74
CA ARG A 436 -13.83 14.20 11.29
C ARG A 436 -14.30 14.92 10.03
N VAL A 437 -14.83 14.17 9.05
CA VAL A 437 -15.32 14.74 7.79
C VAL A 437 -16.55 15.61 8.02
N HIS A 438 -17.51 15.18 8.84
CA HIS A 438 -18.70 15.99 9.16
C HIS A 438 -18.36 17.25 9.97
N SER A 439 -17.35 17.21 10.83
CA SER A 439 -16.92 18.39 11.60
C SER A 439 -16.35 19.53 10.73
N GLY A 440 -16.04 19.26 9.47
CA GLY A 440 -15.46 20.22 8.54
C GLY A 440 -14.00 20.61 8.85
N ARG A 441 -13.42 20.15 9.96
CA ARG A 441 -12.08 20.53 10.44
C ARG A 441 -10.94 20.07 9.54
N TRP A 442 -11.20 19.13 8.63
CA TRP A 442 -10.24 18.64 7.65
C TRP A 442 -10.08 19.59 6.45
N ALA A 443 -11.15 20.33 6.11
CA ALA A 443 -11.24 21.14 4.90
C ALA A 443 -10.60 22.52 5.12
N VAL A 444 -9.30 22.52 5.45
CA VAL A 444 -8.52 23.75 5.61
C VAL A 444 -7.98 24.16 4.25
N PRO A 445 -8.38 25.34 3.72
CA PRO A 445 -7.90 25.84 2.43
C PRO A 445 -6.43 26.26 2.48
N GLY A 446 -5.79 26.36 1.31
CA GLY A 446 -4.42 26.82 1.18
C GLY A 446 -3.37 25.71 1.06
N THR A 447 -2.11 26.14 1.02
CA THR A 447 -0.93 25.29 0.79
C THR A 447 -0.20 24.87 2.08
N HIS A 448 -0.87 24.90 3.22
CA HIS A 448 -0.29 24.62 4.55
C HIS A 448 -0.10 23.13 4.82
#